data_9973644d0ad3813889336d3b0a419ee0
#
_entry.id   9973644d0ad3813889336d3b0a419ee0
#
_cell.length_a   1.000
_cell.length_b   1.000
_cell.length_c   1.000
_cell.angle_alpha   90.00
_cell.angle_beta   90.00
_cell.angle_gamma   90.00
#
_symmetry.space_group_name_H-M   'P 1'
#
loop_
_entity.id
_entity.type
_entity.pdbx_description
1 polymer ?
#
loop_
_entity_poly.entity_id
_entity_poly.type
_entity_poly.pdbx_seq_one_letter_code
_entity_poly.pdbx_strand_id
1 'polypeptide(L)'
;DPAFMKLVEQCCIDLVGADRVRFDYERWGTGSSDFGDLTAIMPGVQFNAAGATGTGHGIDYCVADPNRQCINSAKAQLLVADALLTTDAAAGREIVANYQPAYPSKEAYFAAIDKITLDKDAVIYDDNGNATVDYQNI
;
A
#
# COMPACT_ATOMS: atom_id res chain seq x y z
N ASP A 1 1.25 -9.13 4.35
CA ASP A 1 1.18 -10.27 5.27
C ASP A 1 0.19 -11.33 4.74
N PRO A 2 0.60 -12.62 4.58
CA PRO A 2 -0.25 -13.65 3.96
C PRO A 2 -1.52 -14.00 4.76
N ALA A 3 -1.47 -13.98 6.08
CA ALA A 3 -2.64 -14.28 6.92
C ALA A 3 -3.66 -13.13 6.83
N PHE A 4 -3.18 -11.90 6.86
CA PHE A 4 -4.03 -10.73 6.67
C PHE A 4 -4.64 -10.67 5.26
N MET A 5 -3.87 -11.03 4.21
CA MET A 5 -4.39 -11.12 2.84
C MET A 5 -5.55 -12.10 2.73
N LYS A 6 -5.45 -13.29 3.35
CA LYS A 6 -6.53 -14.29 3.35
C LYS A 6 -7.79 -13.80 4.05
N LEU A 7 -7.65 -13.09 5.18
CA LEU A 7 -8.78 -12.47 5.87
C LEU A 7 -9.48 -11.43 4.98
N VAL A 8 -8.72 -10.55 4.35
CA VAL A 8 -9.26 -9.53 3.41
C VAL A 8 -9.93 -10.19 2.20
N GLU A 9 -9.31 -11.24 1.63
CA GLU A 9 -9.90 -12.01 0.54
C GLU A 9 -11.27 -12.56 0.93
N GLN A 10 -11.39 -13.20 2.09
CA GLN A 10 -12.65 -13.75 2.55
C GLN A 10 -13.71 -12.66 2.74
N CYS A 11 -13.37 -11.54 3.38
CA CYS A 11 -14.27 -10.39 3.53
C CYS A 11 -14.77 -9.85 2.17
N CYS A 12 -13.89 -9.79 1.17
CA CYS A 12 -14.25 -9.37 -0.18
C CYS A 12 -15.18 -10.40 -0.86
N ILE A 13 -14.89 -11.68 -0.73
CA ILE A 13 -15.72 -12.79 -1.26
C ILE A 13 -17.13 -12.74 -0.65
N ASP A 14 -17.22 -12.58 0.66
CA ASP A 14 -18.50 -12.49 1.38
C ASP A 14 -19.31 -11.27 0.94
N LEU A 15 -18.63 -10.17 0.58
CA LEU A 15 -19.30 -8.94 0.14
C LEU A 15 -19.81 -9.01 -1.30
N VAL A 16 -19.00 -9.51 -2.23
CA VAL A 16 -19.29 -9.35 -3.67
C VAL A 16 -19.36 -10.68 -4.44
N GLY A 17 -19.05 -11.81 -3.83
CA GLY A 17 -18.98 -13.13 -4.44
C GLY A 17 -17.59 -13.45 -5.00
N ALA A 18 -17.21 -14.74 -4.97
CA ALA A 18 -15.89 -15.20 -5.36
C ALA A 18 -15.56 -14.95 -6.84
N ASP A 19 -16.56 -14.91 -7.71
CA ASP A 19 -16.43 -14.63 -9.15
C ASP A 19 -16.01 -13.19 -9.45
N ARG A 20 -16.10 -12.29 -8.47
CA ARG A 20 -15.77 -10.87 -8.58
C ARG A 20 -14.51 -10.46 -7.83
N VAL A 21 -13.89 -11.39 -7.12
CA VAL A 21 -12.66 -11.17 -6.36
C VAL A 21 -11.50 -11.80 -7.10
N ARG A 22 -10.42 -11.07 -7.24
CA ARG A 22 -9.16 -11.57 -7.81
C ARG A 22 -8.04 -11.29 -6.83
N PHE A 23 -7.40 -12.35 -6.39
CA PHE A 23 -6.15 -12.31 -5.64
C PHE A 23 -5.05 -12.96 -6.49
N ASP A 24 -3.96 -12.24 -6.65
CA ASP A 24 -2.81 -12.73 -7.41
C ASP A 24 -1.60 -12.69 -6.47
N TYR A 25 -1.40 -13.77 -5.75
CA TYR A 25 -0.33 -13.92 -4.76
C TYR A 25 1.06 -14.04 -5.38
N GLU A 26 1.14 -14.37 -6.67
CA GLU A 26 2.39 -14.61 -7.36
C GLU A 26 2.80 -13.45 -8.28
N ARG A 27 1.91 -12.49 -8.46
CA ARG A 27 2.17 -11.37 -9.37
C ARG A 27 3.14 -10.38 -8.75
N TRP A 28 4.29 -10.26 -9.39
CA TRP A 28 5.20 -9.17 -9.09
C TRP A 28 4.89 -7.97 -10.00
N GLY A 29 4.88 -6.77 -9.44
CA GLY A 29 4.64 -5.52 -10.16
C GLY A 29 5.76 -4.52 -9.97
N THR A 30 5.90 -3.58 -10.89
CA THR A 30 6.90 -2.50 -10.85
C THR A 30 6.36 -1.21 -10.23
N GLY A 31 5.09 -1.19 -9.85
CA GLY A 31 4.49 -0.05 -9.14
C GLY A 31 5.07 0.10 -7.74
N SER A 32 5.17 1.33 -7.28
CA SER A 32 5.58 1.68 -5.91
C SER A 32 4.48 2.45 -5.19
N SER A 33 4.50 2.40 -3.87
CA SER A 33 3.54 3.08 -3.00
C SER A 33 4.17 3.24 -1.62
N ASP A 34 3.90 4.35 -0.95
CA ASP A 34 4.32 4.62 0.43
C ASP A 34 3.77 3.58 1.43
N PHE A 35 2.76 2.80 1.01
CA PHE A 35 2.27 1.67 1.79
C PHE A 35 3.33 0.58 2.00
N GLY A 36 4.30 0.46 1.08
CA GLY A 36 5.46 -0.42 1.22
C GLY A 36 6.26 -0.14 2.49
N ASP A 37 6.42 1.13 2.85
CA ASP A 37 7.14 1.57 4.05
C ASP A 37 6.42 1.11 5.33
N LEU A 38 5.10 1.21 5.36
CA LEU A 38 4.29 0.73 6.48
C LEU A 38 4.41 -0.79 6.62
N THR A 39 4.32 -1.53 5.51
CA THR A 39 4.42 -3.00 5.54
C THR A 39 5.83 -3.52 5.79
N ALA A 40 6.85 -2.68 5.82
CA ALA A 40 8.19 -3.05 6.25
C ALA A 40 8.31 -3.24 7.78
N ILE A 41 7.40 -2.62 8.55
CA ILE A 41 7.45 -2.56 10.02
C ILE A 41 6.17 -3.04 10.72
N MET A 42 5.05 -3.17 10.00
CA MET A 42 3.77 -3.60 10.55
C MET A 42 2.95 -4.39 9.52
N PRO A 43 2.04 -5.30 9.95
CA PRO A 43 1.20 -6.02 9.00
C PRO A 43 0.25 -5.07 8.28
N GLY A 44 0.11 -5.23 6.97
CA GLY A 44 -0.79 -4.43 6.15
C GLY A 44 -1.20 -5.16 4.88
N VAL A 45 -2.34 -4.77 4.33
CA VAL A 45 -2.86 -5.22 3.05
C VAL A 45 -3.42 -4.03 2.28
N GLN A 46 -3.01 -3.87 1.04
CA GLN A 46 -3.59 -2.93 0.10
C GLN A 46 -4.43 -3.69 -0.92
N PHE A 47 -5.67 -3.27 -1.12
CA PHE A 47 -6.54 -3.83 -2.14
C PHE A 47 -7.25 -2.72 -2.91
N ASN A 48 -7.72 -3.04 -4.11
CA ASN A 48 -8.36 -2.08 -5.01
C ASN A 48 -9.82 -2.47 -5.24
N ALA A 49 -10.69 -1.48 -5.34
CA ALA A 49 -12.07 -1.67 -5.77
C ALA A 49 -12.21 -1.36 -7.27
N ALA A 50 -12.96 -2.19 -7.97
CA ALA A 50 -13.36 -1.92 -9.35
C ALA A 50 -14.38 -0.78 -9.41
N GLY A 51 -14.55 -0.16 -10.57
CA GLY A 51 -15.56 0.88 -10.80
C GLY A 51 -15.00 2.16 -11.41
N ALA A 52 -13.69 2.25 -11.57
CA ALA A 52 -13.04 3.29 -12.36
C ALA A 52 -12.90 2.88 -13.83
N THR A 53 -12.79 3.86 -14.71
CA THR A 53 -12.46 3.74 -16.14
C THR A 53 -11.35 4.71 -16.50
N GLY A 54 -10.80 4.55 -17.71
CA GLY A 54 -9.69 5.38 -18.18
C GLY A 54 -8.32 4.82 -17.86
N THR A 55 -7.30 5.56 -18.19
CA THR A 55 -5.89 5.21 -17.98
C THR A 55 -5.45 5.63 -16.59
N GLY A 56 -4.85 4.73 -15.83
CA GLY A 56 -4.27 5.07 -14.52
C GLY A 56 -3.31 6.27 -14.65
N HIS A 57 -3.51 7.30 -13.83
CA HIS A 57 -2.84 8.61 -13.92
C HIS A 57 -3.13 9.43 -15.19
N GLY A 58 -4.05 8.96 -16.05
CA GLY A 58 -4.48 9.70 -17.24
C GLY A 58 -5.56 10.75 -16.92
N ILE A 59 -5.68 11.73 -17.81
CA ILE A 59 -6.72 12.79 -17.71
C ILE A 59 -8.13 12.22 -17.86
N ASP A 60 -8.27 11.05 -18.47
CA ASP A 60 -9.51 10.31 -18.70
C ASP A 60 -9.91 9.38 -17.54
N TYR A 61 -9.09 9.30 -16.49
CA TYR A 61 -9.40 8.46 -15.34
C TYR A 61 -10.54 9.03 -14.52
N CYS A 62 -11.60 8.24 -14.34
CA CYS A 62 -12.75 8.68 -13.55
C CYS A 62 -13.49 7.51 -12.89
N VAL A 63 -14.28 7.82 -11.86
CA VAL A 63 -15.21 6.87 -11.23
C VAL A 63 -16.43 6.72 -12.12
N ALA A 64 -16.57 5.58 -12.79
CA ALA A 64 -17.69 5.26 -13.67
C ALA A 64 -18.85 4.56 -12.93
N ASP A 65 -18.54 3.77 -11.90
CA ASP A 65 -19.50 3.08 -11.04
C ASP A 65 -19.19 3.38 -9.56
N PRO A 66 -19.85 4.41 -8.98
CA PRO A 66 -19.64 4.79 -7.58
C PRO A 66 -20.00 3.68 -6.57
N ASN A 67 -20.97 2.83 -6.90
CA ASN A 67 -21.34 1.73 -6.01
C ASN A 67 -20.19 0.72 -5.90
N ARG A 68 -19.57 0.35 -7.01
CA ARG A 68 -18.44 -0.57 -7.03
C ARG A 68 -17.18 0.07 -6.46
N GLN A 69 -16.88 1.31 -6.86
CA GLN A 69 -15.64 1.98 -6.46
C GLN A 69 -15.67 2.47 -5.01
N CYS A 70 -16.72 3.16 -4.60
CA CYS A 70 -16.78 3.84 -3.31
C CYS A 70 -17.53 3.01 -2.26
N ILE A 71 -18.76 2.57 -2.58
CA ILE A 71 -19.60 1.91 -1.57
C ILE A 71 -19.07 0.52 -1.23
N ASN A 72 -18.70 -0.31 -2.22
CA ASN A 72 -18.14 -1.62 -1.94
C ASN A 72 -16.76 -1.52 -1.29
N SER A 73 -15.94 -0.53 -1.65
CA SER A 73 -14.67 -0.27 -0.98
C SER A 73 -14.87 0.04 0.52
N ALA A 74 -15.80 0.95 0.84
CA ALA A 74 -16.10 1.28 2.22
C ALA A 74 -16.66 0.08 3.01
N LYS A 75 -17.57 -0.70 2.40
CA LYS A 75 -18.11 -1.92 3.01
C LYS A 75 -17.02 -2.97 3.26
N ALA A 76 -16.11 -3.18 2.30
CA ALA A 76 -15.01 -4.12 2.46
C ALA A 76 -14.10 -3.72 3.62
N GLN A 77 -13.76 -2.42 3.75
CA GLN A 77 -12.95 -1.92 4.87
C GLN A 77 -13.66 -2.12 6.22
N LEU A 78 -14.98 -1.88 6.27
CA LEU A 78 -15.77 -2.12 7.49
C LEU A 78 -15.80 -3.60 7.85
N LEU A 79 -16.00 -4.51 6.90
CA LEU A 79 -15.97 -5.96 7.14
C LEU A 79 -14.60 -6.43 7.63
N VAL A 80 -13.53 -5.90 7.04
CA VAL A 80 -12.16 -6.21 7.51
C VAL A 80 -11.95 -5.69 8.93
N ALA A 81 -12.38 -4.47 9.24
CA ALA A 81 -12.29 -3.92 10.59
C ALA A 81 -13.10 -4.76 11.60
N ASP A 82 -14.32 -5.15 11.24
CA ASP A 82 -15.16 -6.02 12.06
C ASP A 82 -14.49 -7.38 12.30
N ALA A 83 -13.99 -8.05 11.25
CA ALA A 83 -13.30 -9.32 11.36
C ALA A 83 -12.03 -9.26 12.21
N LEU A 84 -11.29 -8.14 12.17
CA LEU A 84 -10.10 -7.94 13.00
C LEU A 84 -10.43 -7.67 14.48
N LEU A 85 -11.54 -6.98 14.76
CA LEU A 85 -11.86 -6.48 16.09
C LEU A 85 -12.85 -7.35 16.87
N THR A 86 -13.66 -8.17 16.19
CA THR A 86 -14.62 -9.08 16.84
C THR A 86 -13.88 -10.11 17.69
N THR A 87 -14.60 -10.73 18.63
CA THR A 87 -14.07 -11.78 19.52
C THR A 87 -12.81 -11.31 20.26
N ASP A 88 -12.90 -10.11 20.86
CA ASP A 88 -11.80 -9.50 21.60
C ASP A 88 -10.53 -9.30 20.72
N ALA A 89 -10.72 -8.94 19.44
CA ALA A 89 -9.68 -8.75 18.43
C ALA A 89 -8.74 -9.96 18.23
N ALA A 90 -9.26 -11.17 18.37
CA ALA A 90 -8.44 -12.38 18.29
C ALA A 90 -7.68 -12.50 16.96
N ALA A 91 -8.37 -12.26 15.83
CA ALA A 91 -7.73 -12.32 14.51
C ALA A 91 -6.66 -11.22 14.33
N GLY A 92 -6.95 -10.00 14.77
CA GLY A 92 -5.97 -8.91 14.71
C GLY A 92 -4.73 -9.18 15.55
N ARG A 93 -4.91 -9.70 16.77
CA ARG A 93 -3.78 -10.09 17.64
C ARG A 93 -2.96 -11.23 17.03
N GLU A 94 -3.60 -12.23 16.45
CA GLU A 94 -2.91 -13.34 15.80
C GLU A 94 -2.07 -12.86 14.62
N ILE A 95 -2.61 -11.99 13.76
CA ILE A 95 -1.88 -11.39 12.65
C ILE A 95 -0.66 -10.62 13.14
N VAL A 96 -0.81 -9.76 14.16
CA VAL A 96 0.29 -8.99 14.73
C VAL A 96 1.35 -9.90 15.38
N ALA A 97 0.93 -10.93 16.10
CA ALA A 97 1.85 -11.84 16.80
C ALA A 97 2.68 -12.70 15.83
N ASN A 98 2.14 -13.04 14.67
CA ASN A 98 2.81 -13.89 13.68
C ASN A 98 3.50 -13.09 12.56
N TYR A 99 3.31 -11.78 12.53
CA TYR A 99 3.91 -10.94 11.50
C TYR A 99 5.44 -10.94 11.60
N GLN A 100 6.09 -11.07 10.44
CA GLN A 100 7.55 -11.02 10.31
C GLN A 100 7.94 -9.71 9.62
N PRO A 101 8.34 -8.67 10.38
CA PRO A 101 8.75 -7.40 9.80
C PRO A 101 10.05 -7.53 9.00
N ALA A 102 10.19 -6.75 7.93
CA ALA A 102 11.43 -6.66 7.18
C ALA A 102 12.57 -6.00 7.98
N TYR A 103 12.21 -5.16 8.95
CA TYR A 103 13.15 -4.51 9.88
C TYR A 103 12.74 -4.79 11.31
N PRO A 104 13.71 -4.99 12.23
CA PRO A 104 13.41 -5.39 13.61
C PRO A 104 12.77 -4.28 14.44
N SER A 105 12.82 -3.03 13.99
CA SER A 105 12.19 -1.88 14.62
C SER A 105 12.02 -0.71 13.64
N LYS A 106 11.21 0.26 14.01
CA LYS A 106 11.04 1.52 13.29
C LYS A 106 12.36 2.29 13.16
N GLU A 107 13.16 2.31 14.20
CA GLU A 107 14.47 2.97 14.23
C GLU A 107 15.45 2.29 13.25
N ALA A 108 15.44 0.96 13.18
CA ALA A 108 16.25 0.21 12.23
C ALA A 108 15.81 0.47 10.78
N TYR A 109 14.51 0.63 10.54
CA TYR A 109 13.97 1.03 9.25
C TYR A 109 14.47 2.43 8.86
N PHE A 110 14.30 3.44 9.70
CA PHE A 110 14.78 4.80 9.41
C PHE A 110 16.29 4.85 9.20
N ALA A 111 17.07 4.15 10.03
CA ALA A 111 18.52 4.08 9.83
C ALA A 111 18.93 3.43 8.49
N ALA A 112 18.10 2.56 7.93
CA ALA A 112 18.31 1.99 6.59
C ALA A 112 17.95 2.99 5.48
N ILE A 113 16.83 3.71 5.64
CA ILE A 113 16.40 4.74 4.69
C ILE A 113 17.37 5.91 4.65
N ASP A 114 17.87 6.37 5.81
CA ASP A 114 18.85 7.47 5.89
C ASP A 114 20.15 7.16 5.11
N LYS A 115 20.52 5.88 5.01
CA LYS A 115 21.71 5.47 4.23
C LYS A 115 21.55 5.59 2.72
N ILE A 116 20.31 5.53 2.23
CA ILE A 116 20.00 5.64 0.80
C ILE A 116 19.40 6.98 0.42
N THR A 117 19.03 7.80 1.41
CA THR A 117 18.54 9.17 1.20
C THR A 117 19.73 10.08 0.90
N LEU A 118 19.64 10.79 -0.20
CA LEU A 118 20.60 11.82 -0.57
C LEU A 118 19.93 13.19 -0.43
N ASP A 119 20.41 13.97 0.53
CA ASP A 119 20.00 15.37 0.73
C ASP A 119 21.12 16.27 0.20
N LYS A 120 20.94 16.79 -1.01
CA LYS A 120 21.87 17.73 -1.65
C LYS A 120 21.16 18.64 -2.63
N ASP A 121 21.76 19.80 -2.88
CA ASP A 121 21.32 20.68 -3.94
C ASP A 121 21.68 20.04 -5.30
N ALA A 122 20.68 19.50 -6.00
CA ALA A 122 20.86 18.93 -7.33
C ALA A 122 21.16 20.00 -8.40
N VAL A 123 20.74 21.24 -8.14
CA VAL A 123 20.98 22.40 -9.02
C VAL A 123 21.67 23.50 -8.20
N ILE A 124 22.89 23.86 -8.60
CA ILE A 124 23.68 24.91 -7.97
C ILE A 124 23.74 26.09 -8.93
N TYR A 125 23.38 27.27 -8.46
CA TYR A 125 23.50 28.51 -9.22
C TYR A 125 24.77 29.26 -8.83
N ASP A 126 25.55 29.71 -9.82
CA ASP A 126 26.68 30.60 -9.59
C ASP A 126 26.22 32.07 -9.42
N ASP A 127 27.17 32.97 -9.07
CA ASP A 127 26.89 34.40 -8.86
C ASP A 127 26.39 35.10 -10.15
N ASN A 128 26.53 34.51 -11.30
CA ASN A 128 26.05 35.00 -12.60
C ASN A 128 24.68 34.40 -13.00
N GLY A 129 24.12 33.55 -12.16
CA GLY A 129 22.83 32.87 -12.41
C GLY A 129 22.92 31.66 -13.36
N ASN A 130 24.11 31.16 -13.66
CA ASN A 130 24.25 29.92 -14.43
C ASN A 130 23.99 28.73 -13.52
N ALA A 131 23.16 27.76 -14.02
CA ALA A 131 22.85 26.56 -13.30
C ALA A 131 23.83 25.42 -13.65
N THR A 132 24.36 24.77 -12.62
CA THR A 132 25.08 23.49 -12.76
C THR A 132 24.23 22.40 -12.13
N VAL A 133 24.01 21.33 -12.87
CA VAL A 133 23.22 20.17 -12.41
C VAL A 133 24.18 19.00 -12.13
N ASP A 134 24.17 18.52 -10.89
CA ASP A 134 25.00 17.39 -10.48
C ASP A 134 24.23 16.08 -10.58
N TYR A 135 24.44 15.36 -11.68
CA TYR A 135 23.88 14.03 -11.90
C TYR A 135 24.81 12.89 -11.47
N GLN A 136 26.06 13.17 -11.09
CA GLN A 136 27.10 12.14 -10.99
C GLN A 136 27.12 11.39 -9.66
N ASN A 137 26.33 11.82 -8.69
CA ASN A 137 26.30 11.22 -7.36
C ASN A 137 24.85 10.92 -6.89
N ILE A 138 24.03 10.46 -7.81
CA ILE A 138 22.69 9.93 -7.52
C ILE A 138 22.77 8.41 -7.45
#